data_5dcb757bf70e89304aa1004161fbf263
#
_entry.id   5dcb757bf70e89304aa1004161fbf263
#
_cell.length_a   1.000
_cell.length_b   1.000
_cell.length_c   1.000
_cell.angle_alpha   90.00
_cell.angle_beta   90.00
_cell.angle_gamma   90.00
#
_symmetry.space_group_name_H-M   'P 1'
#
loop_
_entity.id
_entity.type
_entity.pdbx_description
1 polymer ?
#
loop_
_entity_poly.entity_id
_entity_poly.type
_entity_poly.pdbx_seq_one_letter_code
_entity_poly.pdbx_strand_id
1 'polypeptide(L)'
;IIYPELEKELTAYYEMKSVRLDVYVKDSDKIFDIEMQNQPTNYLPLRTRYYQSMIDVDNLLKGEEYSNLKESFIIFICQFDPFNENIPCYTFKNICKENTNIELQDKTSKIIFNSTAYDKEKDIEISSFLKYIKTQEATDDFTIKLNSFVEKAKQNQELRSYYLSMNIHDSDIRRVALAEGKQIGLQEGAE
;
A
#
# COMPACT_ATOMS: atom_id res chain seq x y z
N ILE A 1 17.28 13.67 8.67
CA ILE A 1 16.71 13.41 7.32
C ILE A 1 16.31 11.96 7.32
N ILE A 2 15.03 11.66 7.15
CA ILE A 2 14.49 10.31 7.03
C ILE A 2 14.56 9.92 5.57
N TYR A 3 15.19 8.80 5.28
CA TYR A 3 15.24 8.26 3.91
C TYR A 3 14.22 7.13 3.79
N PRO A 4 13.29 7.17 2.81
CA PRO A 4 12.40 6.06 2.54
C PRO A 4 13.20 4.87 1.98
N GLU A 5 12.84 3.67 2.42
CA GLU A 5 13.26 2.43 1.77
C GLU A 5 12.25 2.11 0.67
N LEU A 6 12.70 2.01 -0.57
CA LEU A 6 11.86 1.61 -1.71
C LEU A 6 11.91 0.09 -1.87
N GLU A 7 10.76 -0.51 -2.12
CA GLU A 7 10.64 -1.96 -2.37
C GLU A 7 11.24 -2.83 -1.26
N LYS A 8 11.02 -2.42 -0.01
CA LYS A 8 11.49 -3.19 1.14
C LYS A 8 10.84 -4.56 1.18
N GLU A 9 11.65 -5.62 1.14
CA GLU A 9 11.17 -6.99 1.31
C GLU A 9 11.18 -7.37 2.79
N LEU A 10 10.03 -7.86 3.29
CA LEU A 10 9.88 -8.41 4.63
C LEU A 10 9.58 -9.90 4.53
N THR A 11 10.40 -10.72 5.20
CA THR A 11 10.22 -12.18 5.26
C THR A 11 10.46 -12.62 6.70
N ALA A 12 9.41 -13.11 7.37
CA ALA A 12 9.51 -13.56 8.74
C ALA A 12 10.19 -14.95 8.85
N TYR A 13 9.87 -15.87 7.95
CA TYR A 13 10.45 -17.22 7.85
C TYR A 13 10.49 -17.67 6.39
N TYR A 14 11.41 -18.59 6.06
CA TYR A 14 11.67 -19.08 4.69
C TYR A 14 10.43 -19.64 3.97
N GLU A 15 9.48 -20.22 4.68
CA GLU A 15 8.24 -20.82 4.11
C GLU A 15 7.04 -19.86 4.12
N MET A 16 7.18 -18.64 4.64
CA MET A 16 6.10 -17.66 4.67
C MET A 16 6.07 -16.81 3.41
N LYS A 17 4.86 -16.34 3.08
CA LYS A 17 4.70 -15.36 2.00
C LYS A 17 5.42 -14.07 2.39
N SER A 18 6.50 -13.74 1.67
CA SER A 18 7.16 -12.44 1.80
C SER A 18 6.25 -11.30 1.35
N VAL A 19 6.50 -10.12 1.88
CA VAL A 19 5.84 -8.88 1.48
C VAL A 19 6.89 -7.94 0.93
N ARG A 20 6.62 -7.34 -0.22
CA ARG A 20 7.40 -6.23 -0.77
C ARG A 20 6.57 -4.97 -0.62
N LEU A 21 7.08 -4.03 0.17
CA LEU A 21 6.47 -2.74 0.44
C LEU A 21 6.97 -1.72 -0.60
N ASP A 22 6.06 -0.97 -1.23
CA ASP A 22 6.43 -0.02 -2.28
C ASP A 22 7.30 1.11 -1.71
N VAL A 23 6.86 1.74 -0.64
CA VAL A 23 7.61 2.79 0.08
C VAL A 23 7.48 2.57 1.58
N TYR A 24 8.59 2.25 2.23
CA TYR A 24 8.66 2.06 3.68
C TYR A 24 9.44 3.20 4.32
N VAL A 25 8.86 3.84 5.32
CA VAL A 25 9.47 4.94 6.06
C VAL A 25 9.43 4.63 7.54
N LYS A 26 10.59 4.59 8.18
CA LYS A 26 10.74 4.38 9.63
C LYS A 26 11.33 5.62 10.26
N ASP A 27 10.54 6.26 11.11
CA ASP A 27 10.98 7.36 11.98
C ASP A 27 11.23 6.86 13.41
N SER A 28 11.55 7.78 14.33
CA SER A 28 11.86 7.46 15.74
C SER A 28 10.77 6.62 16.40
N ASP A 29 9.51 7.00 16.23
CA ASP A 29 8.34 6.42 16.90
C ASP A 29 7.20 6.01 15.94
N LYS A 30 7.37 6.22 14.63
CA LYS A 30 6.37 5.93 13.60
C LYS A 30 6.91 5.12 12.45
N ILE A 31 6.02 4.34 11.84
CA ILE A 31 6.28 3.55 10.64
C ILE A 31 5.18 3.84 9.63
N PHE A 32 5.58 4.10 8.39
CA PHE A 32 4.66 4.31 7.27
C PHE A 32 4.98 3.30 6.18
N ASP A 33 3.97 2.60 5.76
CA ASP A 33 3.95 1.77 4.56
C ASP A 33 3.01 2.40 3.55
N ILE A 34 3.51 2.81 2.39
CA ILE A 34 2.75 3.53 1.36
C ILE A 34 2.75 2.71 0.09
N GLU A 35 1.56 2.30 -0.32
CA GLU A 35 1.29 1.39 -1.42
C GLU A 35 0.47 2.04 -2.53
N MET A 36 0.85 1.83 -3.78
CA MET A 36 0.05 2.22 -4.95
C MET A 36 -0.82 1.05 -5.42
N GLN A 37 -2.13 1.28 -5.57
CA GLN A 37 -3.07 0.26 -6.02
C GLN A 37 -3.85 0.74 -7.25
N ASN A 38 -3.42 0.28 -8.43
CA ASN A 38 -3.99 0.74 -9.70
C ASN A 38 -5.23 -0.08 -10.13
N GLN A 39 -5.34 -1.34 -9.71
CA GLN A 39 -6.40 -2.24 -10.11
C GLN A 39 -7.26 -2.67 -8.93
N PRO A 40 -8.59 -2.77 -9.08
CA PRO A 40 -9.47 -3.29 -8.04
C PRO A 40 -9.07 -4.68 -7.57
N THR A 41 -9.19 -4.91 -6.26
CA THR A 41 -8.95 -6.21 -5.64
C THR A 41 -9.88 -6.40 -4.44
N ASN A 42 -10.40 -7.62 -4.27
CA ASN A 42 -11.21 -8.00 -3.12
C ASN A 42 -10.35 -8.29 -1.87
N TYR A 43 -9.02 -8.28 -2.01
CA TYR A 43 -8.10 -8.67 -0.93
C TYR A 43 -7.44 -7.48 -0.23
N LEU A 44 -7.79 -6.24 -0.60
CA LEU A 44 -7.18 -5.04 -0.01
C LEU A 44 -7.24 -5.05 1.54
N PRO A 45 -8.39 -5.30 2.20
CA PRO A 45 -8.44 -5.36 3.66
C PRO A 45 -7.59 -6.48 4.27
N LEU A 46 -7.46 -7.62 3.57
CA LEU A 46 -6.61 -8.72 4.03
C LEU A 46 -5.13 -8.40 3.87
N ARG A 47 -4.76 -7.70 2.80
CA ARG A 47 -3.39 -7.21 2.59
C ARG A 47 -2.99 -6.23 3.69
N THR A 48 -3.83 -5.24 4.02
CA THR A 48 -3.50 -4.28 5.09
C THR A 48 -3.23 -4.97 6.42
N ARG A 49 -4.03 -6.01 6.76
CA ARG A 49 -3.82 -6.82 7.97
C ARG A 49 -2.49 -7.59 7.93
N TYR A 50 -2.20 -8.23 6.80
CA TYR A 50 -0.99 -9.02 6.64
C TYR A 50 0.28 -8.15 6.67
N TYR A 51 0.26 -7.01 5.98
CA TYR A 51 1.36 -6.05 5.98
C TYR A 51 1.64 -5.52 7.38
N GLN A 52 0.60 -5.16 8.13
CA GLN A 52 0.73 -4.78 9.54
C GLN A 52 1.47 -5.85 10.36
N SER A 53 1.05 -7.11 10.22
CA SER A 53 1.67 -8.22 10.96
C SER A 53 3.15 -8.39 10.61
N MET A 54 3.51 -8.25 9.34
CA MET A 54 4.90 -8.36 8.88
C MET A 54 5.77 -7.21 9.40
N ILE A 55 5.23 -6.00 9.43
CA ILE A 55 5.90 -4.82 9.99
C ILE A 55 6.12 -5.01 11.49
N ASP A 56 5.14 -5.50 12.23
CA ASP A 56 5.25 -5.73 13.67
C ASP A 56 6.32 -6.79 13.97
N VAL A 57 6.36 -7.88 13.22
CA VAL A 57 7.38 -8.93 13.34
C VAL A 57 8.79 -8.41 13.01
N ASP A 58 8.94 -7.56 12.00
CA ASP A 58 10.22 -6.95 11.62
C ASP A 58 10.73 -5.94 12.67
N ASN A 59 9.83 -5.36 13.45
CA ASN A 59 10.15 -4.26 14.36
C ASN A 59 10.11 -4.60 15.85
N LEU A 60 9.79 -5.84 16.24
CA LEU A 60 9.83 -6.31 17.63
C LEU A 60 10.65 -7.59 17.73
N LEU A 61 11.84 -7.50 18.30
CA LEU A 61 12.74 -8.63 18.44
C LEU A 61 12.40 -9.50 19.67
N LYS A 62 12.90 -10.74 19.67
CA LYS A 62 12.72 -11.67 20.77
C LYS A 62 13.25 -11.06 22.09
N GLY A 63 12.38 -10.98 23.09
CA GLY A 63 12.71 -10.45 24.41
C GLY A 63 12.46 -8.95 24.58
N GLU A 64 12.03 -8.27 23.55
CA GLU A 64 11.58 -6.87 23.65
C GLU A 64 10.15 -6.78 24.21
N GLU A 65 9.87 -5.66 24.88
CA GLU A 65 8.56 -5.36 25.42
C GLU A 65 7.60 -4.88 24.33
N TYR A 66 6.32 -5.24 24.40
CA TYR A 66 5.29 -4.78 23.46
C TYR A 66 5.15 -3.26 23.40
N SER A 67 5.53 -2.53 24.46
CA SER A 67 5.58 -1.07 24.49
C SER A 67 6.51 -0.46 23.42
N ASN A 68 7.49 -1.23 22.93
CA ASN A 68 8.42 -0.84 21.87
C ASN A 68 7.80 -0.86 20.48
N LEU A 69 6.60 -1.44 20.30
CA LEU A 69 5.88 -1.34 19.05
C LEU A 69 5.56 0.11 18.75
N LYS A 70 6.00 0.54 17.57
CA LYS A 70 5.81 1.90 17.06
C LYS A 70 4.39 2.11 16.57
N GLU A 71 3.98 3.36 16.49
CA GLU A 71 2.77 3.72 15.76
C GLU A 71 2.97 3.41 14.27
N SER A 72 2.02 2.70 13.64
CA SER A 72 2.17 2.25 12.26
C SER A 72 0.96 2.62 11.41
N PHE A 73 1.27 3.04 10.19
CA PHE A 73 0.31 3.50 9.20
C PHE A 73 0.48 2.69 7.92
N ILE A 74 -0.56 1.92 7.57
CA ILE A 74 -0.63 1.24 6.28
C ILE A 74 -1.49 2.12 5.36
N ILE A 75 -0.86 2.69 4.34
CA ILE A 75 -1.47 3.69 3.46
C ILE A 75 -1.58 3.10 2.06
N PHE A 76 -2.80 2.99 1.54
CA PHE A 76 -3.04 2.64 0.14
C PHE A 76 -3.55 3.84 -0.63
N ILE A 77 -2.96 4.11 -1.80
CA ILE A 77 -3.41 5.13 -2.74
C ILE A 77 -4.05 4.41 -3.93
N CYS A 78 -5.38 4.42 -4.00
CA CYS A 78 -6.15 3.69 -5.00
C CYS A 78 -6.58 4.58 -6.17
N GLN A 79 -6.43 4.09 -7.41
CA GLN A 79 -6.98 4.74 -8.60
C GLN A 79 -8.48 4.44 -8.84
N PHE A 80 -9.13 3.81 -7.89
CA PHE A 80 -10.53 3.41 -7.88
C PHE A 80 -11.10 3.57 -6.46
N ASP A 81 -12.41 3.51 -6.31
CA ASP A 81 -13.06 3.49 -5.01
C ASP A 81 -13.17 2.05 -4.48
N PRO A 82 -12.40 1.65 -3.46
CA PRO A 82 -12.40 0.28 -2.97
C PRO A 82 -13.65 -0.12 -2.18
N PHE A 83 -14.46 0.86 -1.73
CA PHE A 83 -15.66 0.61 -0.91
C PHE A 83 -16.95 1.11 -1.56
N ASN A 84 -16.88 1.80 -2.70
CA ASN A 84 -18.01 2.38 -3.44
C ASN A 84 -18.86 3.39 -2.65
N GLU A 85 -18.27 4.08 -1.67
CA GLU A 85 -18.92 5.09 -0.84
C GLU A 85 -18.59 6.53 -1.29
N ASN A 86 -17.74 6.66 -2.31
CA ASN A 86 -17.34 7.95 -2.88
C ASN A 86 -16.76 8.93 -1.85
N ILE A 87 -15.95 8.39 -0.94
CA ILE A 87 -15.21 9.12 0.09
C ILE A 87 -13.74 9.22 -0.35
N PRO A 88 -13.07 10.39 -0.25
CA PRO A 88 -11.69 10.56 -0.72
C PRO A 88 -10.66 9.86 0.15
N CYS A 89 -10.92 9.74 1.47
CA CYS A 89 -10.02 9.12 2.42
C CYS A 89 -10.80 8.27 3.43
N TYR A 90 -10.52 6.97 3.47
CA TYR A 90 -11.05 6.03 4.44
C TYR A 90 -9.99 5.75 5.50
N THR A 91 -10.28 6.08 6.76
CA THR A 91 -9.42 5.78 7.90
C THR A 91 -10.04 4.71 8.78
N PHE A 92 -9.32 3.61 8.97
CA PHE A 92 -9.75 2.49 9.80
C PHE A 92 -8.87 2.38 11.03
N LYS A 93 -9.52 2.26 12.19
CA LYS A 93 -8.95 1.98 13.50
C LYS A 93 -9.75 0.91 14.20
N ASN A 94 -9.16 0.26 15.17
CA ASN A 94 -9.85 -0.73 15.99
C ASN A 94 -10.68 -0.04 17.07
N ILE A 95 -12.02 -0.19 16.99
CA ILE A 95 -12.97 0.38 17.94
C ILE A 95 -13.78 -0.71 18.62
N CYS A 96 -14.25 -0.45 19.84
CA CYS A 96 -15.17 -1.33 20.55
C CYS A 96 -16.55 -1.31 19.88
N LYS A 97 -17.06 -2.49 19.50
CA LYS A 97 -18.36 -2.61 18.83
C LYS A 97 -19.52 -2.16 19.75
N GLU A 98 -19.42 -2.45 21.02
CA GLU A 98 -20.43 -2.15 22.04
C GLU A 98 -20.47 -0.66 22.42
N ASN A 99 -19.34 0.06 22.23
CA ASN A 99 -19.24 1.49 22.40
C ASN A 99 -18.18 2.07 21.45
N THR A 100 -18.64 2.64 20.35
CA THR A 100 -17.77 3.16 19.27
C THR A 100 -16.91 4.38 19.66
N ASN A 101 -17.12 4.95 20.84
CA ASN A 101 -16.25 6.01 21.39
C ASN A 101 -14.96 5.45 22.03
N ILE A 102 -14.86 4.11 22.21
CA ILE A 102 -13.68 3.47 22.75
C ILE A 102 -12.84 2.95 21.61
N GLU A 103 -11.66 3.54 21.40
CA GLU A 103 -10.63 3.07 20.52
C GLU A 103 -9.70 2.10 21.26
N LEU A 104 -9.26 1.02 20.62
CA LEU A 104 -8.35 0.00 21.22
C LEU A 104 -6.97 0.58 21.57
N GLN A 105 -6.56 1.66 20.91
CA GLN A 105 -5.27 2.34 21.11
C GLN A 105 -4.05 1.43 20.85
N ASP A 106 -4.18 0.52 19.89
CA ASP A 106 -3.14 -0.43 19.49
C ASP A 106 -2.07 0.19 18.58
N LYS A 107 -2.08 1.52 18.42
CA LYS A 107 -1.15 2.30 17.60
C LYS A 107 -1.14 1.90 16.12
N THR A 108 -2.22 1.27 15.60
CA THR A 108 -2.32 0.92 14.19
C THR A 108 -3.39 1.73 13.46
N SER A 109 -3.08 2.18 12.26
CA SER A 109 -4.04 2.86 11.38
C SER A 109 -3.93 2.34 9.95
N LYS A 110 -5.07 2.13 9.29
CA LYS A 110 -5.12 1.84 7.86
C LYS A 110 -5.79 3.02 7.19
N ILE A 111 -5.09 3.63 6.22
CA ILE A 111 -5.55 4.80 5.50
C ILE A 111 -5.65 4.42 4.03
N ILE A 112 -6.82 4.58 3.44
CA ILE A 112 -7.05 4.21 2.05
C ILE A 112 -7.57 5.43 1.31
N PHE A 113 -6.74 5.99 0.45
CA PHE A 113 -7.10 7.11 -0.40
C PHE A 113 -7.78 6.62 -1.68
N ASN A 114 -8.86 7.27 -2.03
CA ASN A 114 -9.61 7.08 -3.27
C ASN A 114 -9.40 8.28 -4.18
N SER A 115 -8.54 8.15 -5.19
CA SER A 115 -8.25 9.27 -6.09
C SER A 115 -9.43 9.64 -7.01
N THR A 116 -10.47 8.80 -7.11
CA THR A 116 -11.65 9.14 -7.94
C THR A 116 -12.56 10.18 -7.28
N ALA A 117 -12.41 10.40 -5.95
CA ALA A 117 -13.20 11.36 -5.18
C ALA A 117 -12.35 12.57 -4.73
N TYR A 118 -11.28 12.90 -5.45
CA TYR A 118 -10.36 13.99 -5.12
C TYR A 118 -11.05 15.34 -4.93
N ASP A 119 -12.12 15.59 -5.65
CA ASP A 119 -12.92 16.82 -5.61
C ASP A 119 -13.71 17.00 -4.31
N LYS A 120 -13.84 15.94 -3.50
CA LYS A 120 -14.51 15.96 -2.20
C LYS A 120 -13.53 16.09 -1.03
N GLU A 121 -12.22 16.01 -1.29
CA GLU A 121 -11.20 16.19 -0.27
C GLU A 121 -11.14 17.68 0.14
N LYS A 122 -11.14 17.91 1.46
CA LYS A 122 -11.14 19.26 2.02
C LYS A 122 -9.74 19.85 2.13
N ASP A 123 -8.75 19.01 2.33
CA ASP A 123 -7.36 19.40 2.32
C ASP A 123 -6.91 19.62 0.89
N ILE A 124 -6.51 20.84 0.58
CA ILE A 124 -6.17 21.28 -0.79
C ILE A 124 -4.94 20.53 -1.32
N GLU A 125 -3.93 20.27 -0.47
CA GLU A 125 -2.71 19.58 -0.88
C GLU A 125 -3.01 18.11 -1.18
N ILE A 126 -3.78 17.46 -0.33
CA ILE A 126 -4.22 16.07 -0.54
C ILE A 126 -5.13 15.98 -1.78
N SER A 127 -6.08 16.90 -1.95
CA SER A 127 -6.95 16.98 -3.13
C SER A 127 -6.15 17.10 -4.42
N SER A 128 -5.18 18.03 -4.47
CA SER A 128 -4.29 18.23 -5.63
C SER A 128 -3.46 16.98 -5.93
N PHE A 129 -2.94 16.33 -4.91
CA PHE A 129 -2.20 15.08 -5.06
C PHE A 129 -3.08 13.94 -5.60
N LEU A 130 -4.26 13.72 -5.03
CA LEU A 130 -5.22 12.71 -5.50
C LEU A 130 -5.69 12.99 -6.94
N LYS A 131 -5.93 14.28 -7.28
CA LYS A 131 -6.22 14.69 -8.65
C LYS A 131 -5.07 14.32 -9.58
N TYR A 132 -3.83 14.62 -9.22
CA TYR A 132 -2.65 14.25 -10.01
C TYR A 132 -2.56 12.74 -10.23
N ILE A 133 -2.79 11.94 -9.19
CA ILE A 133 -2.81 10.46 -9.31
C ILE A 133 -3.89 10.01 -10.30
N LYS A 134 -5.07 10.64 -10.29
CA LYS A 134 -6.19 10.24 -11.15
C LYS A 134 -6.06 10.72 -12.59
N THR A 135 -5.64 11.98 -12.78
CA THR A 135 -5.71 12.68 -14.07
C THR A 135 -4.35 12.94 -14.71
N GLN A 136 -3.27 12.81 -13.97
CA GLN A 136 -1.91 13.23 -14.36
C GLN A 136 -1.76 14.77 -14.51
N GLU A 137 -2.73 15.55 -14.04
CA GLU A 137 -2.68 17.01 -14.08
C GLU A 137 -2.06 17.56 -12.81
N ALA A 138 -0.88 18.14 -12.91
CA ALA A 138 -0.20 18.83 -11.82
C ALA A 138 -0.76 20.26 -11.66
N THR A 139 -1.27 20.61 -10.47
CA THR A 139 -2.00 21.87 -10.25
C THR A 139 -1.42 22.75 -9.14
N ASP A 140 -0.49 22.23 -8.35
CA ASP A 140 0.19 22.96 -7.28
C ASP A 140 1.71 22.71 -7.32
N ASP A 141 2.45 23.45 -6.48
CA ASP A 141 3.92 23.38 -6.45
C ASP A 141 4.44 21.98 -6.15
N PHE A 142 3.75 21.22 -5.31
CA PHE A 142 4.13 19.87 -4.95
C PHE A 142 3.93 18.92 -6.13
N THR A 143 2.75 18.89 -6.74
CA THR A 143 2.44 18.02 -7.88
C THR A 143 3.22 18.40 -9.14
N ILE A 144 3.55 19.70 -9.34
CA ILE A 144 4.43 20.16 -10.42
C ILE A 144 5.84 19.58 -10.23
N LYS A 145 6.40 19.67 -9.02
CA LYS A 145 7.70 19.05 -8.70
C LYS A 145 7.64 17.53 -8.89
N LEU A 146 6.61 16.89 -8.36
CA LEU A 146 6.41 15.44 -8.50
C LEU A 146 6.37 15.04 -9.98
N ASN A 147 5.57 15.74 -10.80
CA ASN A 147 5.51 15.49 -12.24
C ASN A 147 6.87 15.65 -12.92
N SER A 148 7.66 16.65 -12.53
CA SER A 148 9.01 16.83 -13.09
C SER A 148 9.94 15.66 -12.76
N PHE A 149 9.84 15.07 -11.57
CA PHE A 149 10.58 13.86 -11.22
C PHE A 149 10.09 12.64 -11.99
N VAL A 150 8.77 12.47 -12.14
CA VAL A 150 8.18 11.39 -12.93
C VAL A 150 8.65 11.46 -14.39
N GLU A 151 8.64 12.64 -15.01
CA GLU A 151 9.10 12.80 -16.40
C GLU A 151 10.61 12.53 -16.55
N LYS A 152 11.43 12.96 -15.59
CA LYS A 152 12.86 12.62 -15.57
C LYS A 152 13.08 11.10 -15.41
N ALA A 153 12.30 10.44 -14.54
CA ALA A 153 12.36 9.00 -14.34
C ALA A 153 11.97 8.24 -15.62
N LYS A 154 10.93 8.69 -16.34
CA LYS A 154 10.53 8.11 -17.63
C LYS A 154 11.61 8.24 -18.72
N GLN A 155 12.42 9.29 -18.67
CA GLN A 155 13.52 9.53 -19.60
C GLN A 155 14.80 8.78 -19.22
N ASN A 156 14.94 8.34 -17.98
CA ASN A 156 16.10 7.59 -17.53
C ASN A 156 16.00 6.12 -18.01
N GLN A 157 16.95 5.72 -18.86
CA GLN A 157 16.96 4.40 -19.48
C GLN A 157 17.12 3.26 -18.46
N GLU A 158 17.91 3.46 -17.40
CA GLU A 158 18.12 2.46 -16.35
C GLU A 158 16.86 2.25 -15.52
N LEU A 159 16.23 3.35 -15.07
CA LEU A 159 14.97 3.29 -14.33
C LEU A 159 13.84 2.69 -15.18
N ARG A 160 13.80 3.03 -16.48
CA ARG A 160 12.82 2.46 -17.41
C ARG A 160 13.04 0.96 -17.61
N SER A 161 14.29 0.52 -17.77
CA SER A 161 14.64 -0.91 -17.91
C SER A 161 14.32 -1.69 -16.65
N TYR A 162 14.60 -1.11 -15.48
CA TYR A 162 14.24 -1.65 -14.17
C TYR A 162 12.71 -1.82 -14.03
N TYR A 163 11.93 -0.79 -14.37
CA TYR A 163 10.46 -0.82 -14.34
C TYR A 163 9.88 -1.87 -15.30
N LEU A 164 10.46 -2.01 -16.49
CA LEU A 164 10.06 -3.03 -17.46
C LEU A 164 10.36 -4.43 -16.96
N SER A 165 11.52 -4.66 -16.34
CA SER A 165 11.89 -5.96 -15.79
C SER A 165 10.96 -6.41 -14.67
N MET A 166 10.53 -5.48 -13.80
CA MET A 166 9.56 -5.75 -12.73
C MET A 166 8.18 -6.11 -13.29
N ASN A 167 7.68 -5.34 -14.26
CA ASN A 167 6.39 -5.63 -14.90
C ASN A 167 6.37 -6.98 -15.61
N ILE A 168 7.47 -7.40 -16.21
CA ILE A 168 7.62 -8.73 -16.85
C ILE A 168 7.56 -9.81 -15.76
N HIS A 169 8.30 -9.64 -14.67
CA HIS A 169 8.32 -10.60 -13.57
C HIS A 169 6.93 -10.77 -12.92
N ASP A 170 6.23 -9.67 -12.63
CA ASP A 170 4.86 -9.70 -12.10
C ASP A 170 3.86 -10.34 -13.08
N SER A 171 4.02 -10.08 -14.37
CA SER A 171 3.17 -10.70 -15.41
C SER A 171 3.42 -12.19 -15.55
N ASP A 172 4.65 -12.65 -15.43
CA ASP A 172 5.03 -14.05 -15.46
C ASP A 172 4.50 -14.80 -14.22
N ILE A 173 4.64 -14.24 -13.03
CA ILE A 173 4.06 -14.80 -11.80
C ILE A 173 2.54 -14.96 -11.93
N ARG A 174 1.84 -13.93 -12.44
CA ARG A 174 0.37 -13.99 -12.66
C ARG A 174 0.00 -15.05 -13.68
N ARG A 175 0.78 -15.19 -14.77
CA ARG A 175 0.54 -16.19 -15.81
C ARG A 175 0.70 -17.61 -15.28
N VAL A 176 1.75 -17.86 -14.49
CA VAL A 176 1.99 -19.16 -13.84
C VAL A 176 0.88 -19.49 -12.86
N ALA A 177 0.53 -18.57 -11.95
CA ALA A 177 -0.54 -18.76 -10.99
C ALA A 177 -1.90 -19.00 -11.65
N LEU A 178 -2.20 -18.32 -12.77
CA LEU A 178 -3.43 -18.54 -13.54
C LEU A 178 -3.46 -19.93 -14.21
N ALA A 179 -2.31 -20.38 -14.73
CA ALA A 179 -2.19 -21.70 -15.34
C ALA A 179 -2.37 -22.81 -14.31
N GLU A 180 -1.71 -22.69 -13.16
CA GLU A 180 -1.86 -23.61 -12.02
C GLU A 180 -3.29 -23.65 -11.50
N GLY A 181 -3.93 -22.50 -11.30
CA GLY A 181 -5.32 -22.40 -10.85
C GLY A 181 -6.31 -23.03 -11.83
N LYS A 182 -6.08 -22.89 -13.16
CA LYS A 182 -6.88 -23.58 -14.18
C LYS A 182 -6.69 -25.10 -14.15
N GLN A 183 -5.45 -25.56 -13.92
CA GLN A 183 -5.18 -26.99 -13.85
C GLN A 183 -5.81 -27.64 -12.63
N ILE A 184 -5.74 -26.99 -11.47
CA ILE A 184 -6.42 -27.42 -10.24
C ILE A 184 -7.94 -27.46 -10.45
N GLY A 185 -8.54 -26.38 -10.99
CA GLY A 185 -9.98 -26.32 -11.25
C GLY A 185 -10.47 -27.35 -12.27
N LEU A 186 -9.65 -27.76 -13.24
CA LEU A 186 -9.96 -28.85 -14.16
C LEU A 186 -9.89 -30.23 -13.48
N GLN A 187 -8.98 -30.42 -12.52
CA GLN A 187 -8.88 -31.66 -11.75
C GLN A 187 -10.05 -31.81 -10.76
N GLU A 188 -10.40 -30.74 -10.02
CA GLU A 188 -11.51 -30.74 -9.06
C GLU A 188 -12.89 -30.77 -9.74
N GLY A 189 -13.02 -30.29 -10.97
CA GLY A 189 -14.26 -30.31 -11.75
C GLY A 189 -14.48 -31.61 -12.54
N ALA A 190 -13.54 -32.56 -12.49
CA ALA A 190 -13.62 -33.87 -13.16
C ALA A 190 -13.97 -35.02 -12.19
N GLU A 191 -14.16 -34.75 -10.89
CA GLU A 191 -14.73 -35.62 -9.88
C GLU A 191 -16.25 -35.33 -9.70
#